data_671a5d6d5ddace8357e43b1cdd93117a
#
_entry.id   671a5d6d5ddace8357e43b1cdd93117a
#
_cell.length_a   1.000
_cell.length_b   1.000
_cell.length_c   1.000
_cell.angle_alpha   90.00
_cell.angle_beta   90.00
_cell.angle_gamma   90.00
#
_symmetry.space_group_name_H-M   'P 1'
#
loop_
_entity.id
_entity.type
_entity.pdbx_description
1 polymer ?
#
loop_
_entity_poly.entity_id
_entity_poly.type
_entity_poly.pdbx_seq_one_letter_code
_entity_poly.pdbx_strand_id
1 'polypeptide(L)'
;MSSGKVVGLTVGLWLVAISFLHATLNLGIFAPHKPAGGAPFRVGFIPVTCHLTCPVTDFINKQLTGASEFEPVRFQGWPELKEAFISGYLPATFILAPLAMRLREDGVPIKIVYLGHRDGTAMVVNRESGIYRIEDLRGKTIAVPNRFSNQKLLVLKALKERGVPLDQVRIVEMAPPDMPAAIFSKAVDAITSGEPFMGQAELDGYGRVLYQTKDVWPEFISCVLAVREDAIRDHRETVQRLVDGIAKSGKWLDETMDHRMEAADFVSQYYYNQNPRLLRFVLSKPPDRVKYTNLALRKNDFLEIEALAKDSGILKGNVTFEDYTDTSFVPPDNSIRPYAWNYRVTKDTK
;
A
#
# COMPACT_ATOMS: atom_id res chain seq x y z
N MET A 1 2.05 1.24 59.92
CA MET A 1 2.79 0.77 58.73
C MET A 1 3.84 1.82 58.39
N SER A 2 5.10 1.42 58.15
CA SER A 2 6.13 2.39 57.76
C SER A 2 5.80 2.97 56.36
N SER A 3 6.07 4.25 56.16
CA SER A 3 5.80 4.96 54.87
C SER A 3 6.30 4.17 53.64
N GLY A 4 7.43 3.46 53.74
CA GLY A 4 7.95 2.63 52.66
C GLY A 4 7.06 1.45 52.26
N LYS A 5 6.35 0.83 53.22
CA LYS A 5 5.41 -0.28 52.93
C LYS A 5 4.15 0.23 52.23
N VAL A 6 3.69 1.44 52.57
CA VAL A 6 2.53 2.07 51.89
C VAL A 6 2.87 2.42 50.47
N VAL A 7 4.03 3.04 50.24
CA VAL A 7 4.50 3.39 48.86
C VAL A 7 4.66 2.12 48.01
N GLY A 8 5.30 1.07 48.52
CA GLY A 8 5.45 -0.18 47.81
C GLY A 8 4.12 -0.85 47.42
N LEU A 9 3.13 -0.83 48.31
CA LEU A 9 1.80 -1.36 48.03
C LEU A 9 1.07 -0.53 46.97
N THR A 10 1.17 0.79 47.04
CA THR A 10 0.53 1.67 46.05
C THR A 10 1.12 1.49 44.66
N VAL A 11 2.46 1.42 44.56
CA VAL A 11 3.14 1.17 43.28
C VAL A 11 2.77 -0.21 42.70
N GLY A 12 2.72 -1.25 43.55
CA GLY A 12 2.30 -2.58 43.15
C GLY A 12 0.87 -2.62 42.62
N LEU A 13 -0.08 -1.96 43.29
CA LEU A 13 -1.47 -1.83 42.81
C LEU A 13 -1.57 -1.09 41.46
N TRP A 14 -0.79 -0.04 41.29
CA TRP A 14 -0.73 0.71 40.03
C TRP A 14 -0.20 -0.15 38.86
N LEU A 15 0.87 -0.91 39.08
CA LEU A 15 1.41 -1.80 38.07
C LEU A 15 0.42 -2.90 37.67
N VAL A 16 -0.29 -3.50 38.64
CA VAL A 16 -1.34 -4.48 38.38
C VAL A 16 -2.49 -3.86 37.58
N ALA A 17 -2.94 -2.65 37.99
CA ALA A 17 -4.03 -1.96 37.29
C ALA A 17 -3.64 -1.60 35.84
N ILE A 18 -2.43 -1.09 35.61
CA ILE A 18 -1.92 -0.78 34.26
C ILE A 18 -1.78 -2.05 33.42
N SER A 19 -1.24 -3.14 34.00
CA SER A 19 -1.10 -4.42 33.30
C SER A 19 -2.46 -5.02 32.94
N PHE A 20 -3.43 -4.93 33.85
CA PHE A 20 -4.80 -5.38 33.59
C PHE A 20 -5.48 -4.54 32.51
N LEU A 21 -5.32 -3.21 32.56
CA LEU A 21 -5.86 -2.31 31.54
C LEU A 21 -5.21 -2.58 30.16
N HIS A 22 -3.91 -2.82 30.13
CA HIS A 22 -3.19 -3.20 28.93
C HIS A 22 -3.68 -4.55 28.36
N ALA A 23 -3.84 -5.55 29.23
CA ALA A 23 -4.35 -6.87 28.86
C ALA A 23 -5.79 -6.80 28.30
N THR A 24 -6.65 -5.96 28.89
CA THR A 24 -8.04 -5.81 28.43
C THR A 24 -8.18 -4.95 27.18
N LEU A 25 -7.54 -3.79 27.14
CA LEU A 25 -7.74 -2.80 26.06
C LEU A 25 -6.83 -3.02 24.85
N ASN A 26 -5.58 -3.42 25.07
CA ASN A 26 -4.60 -3.55 24.00
C ASN A 26 -4.39 -4.99 23.54
N LEU A 27 -4.44 -5.97 24.43
CA LEU A 27 -4.26 -7.37 24.07
C LEU A 27 -5.58 -8.14 23.90
N GLY A 28 -6.72 -7.54 24.30
CA GLY A 28 -8.04 -8.16 24.15
C GLY A 28 -8.21 -9.50 24.89
N ILE A 29 -7.36 -9.81 25.90
CA ILE A 29 -7.31 -11.12 26.58
C ILE A 29 -8.66 -11.48 27.23
N PHE A 30 -9.42 -10.47 27.65
CA PHE A 30 -10.75 -10.64 28.28
C PHE A 30 -11.88 -10.15 27.36
N ALA A 31 -11.59 -9.84 26.09
CA ALA A 31 -12.66 -9.52 25.15
C ALA A 31 -13.56 -10.74 25.01
N PRO A 32 -14.90 -10.60 25.19
CA PRO A 32 -15.81 -11.72 25.00
C PRO A 32 -15.62 -12.24 23.58
N HIS A 33 -15.42 -13.56 23.44
CA HIS A 33 -15.50 -14.23 22.15
C HIS A 33 -16.84 -13.84 21.54
N LYS A 34 -16.82 -12.99 20.49
CA LYS A 34 -18.05 -12.71 19.73
C LYS A 34 -18.56 -14.04 19.20
N PRO A 35 -19.87 -14.35 19.39
CA PRO A 35 -20.44 -15.54 18.80
C PRO A 35 -20.30 -15.48 17.28
N ALA A 36 -20.28 -16.65 16.66
CA ALA A 36 -20.03 -16.94 15.25
C ALA A 36 -21.04 -16.33 14.27
N GLY A 37 -21.00 -15.01 14.14
CA GLY A 37 -21.19 -14.26 12.92
C GLY A 37 -19.80 -13.71 12.67
N GLY A 38 -19.05 -14.31 11.74
CA GLY A 38 -17.61 -14.12 11.63
C GLY A 38 -17.21 -12.66 11.62
N ALA A 39 -16.20 -12.30 12.44
CA ALA A 39 -15.60 -10.97 12.38
C ALA A 39 -15.17 -10.71 10.94
N PRO A 40 -15.40 -9.50 10.39
CA PRO A 40 -15.07 -9.21 9.02
C PRO A 40 -13.57 -9.44 8.79
N PHE A 41 -13.22 -9.96 7.61
CA PHE A 41 -11.85 -10.24 7.21
C PHE A 41 -11.12 -8.91 6.97
N ARG A 42 -10.21 -8.54 7.89
CA ARG A 42 -9.51 -7.25 7.85
C ARG A 42 -8.47 -7.22 6.77
N VAL A 43 -8.45 -6.13 6.00
CA VAL A 43 -7.45 -5.89 4.95
C VAL A 43 -6.79 -4.54 5.18
N GLY A 44 -5.50 -4.55 5.52
CA GLY A 44 -4.74 -3.33 5.78
C GLY A 44 -4.47 -2.54 4.50
N PHE A 45 -4.62 -1.20 4.57
CA PHE A 45 -4.29 -0.32 3.47
C PHE A 45 -3.75 1.05 3.93
N ILE A 46 -3.00 1.70 3.05
CA ILE A 46 -2.62 3.11 3.14
C ILE A 46 -3.37 3.86 2.04
N PRO A 47 -3.75 5.15 2.20
CA PRO A 47 -4.53 5.89 1.20
C PRO A 47 -3.70 6.28 -0.03
N VAL A 48 -3.24 5.28 -0.77
CA VAL A 48 -2.50 5.37 -2.05
C VAL A 48 -3.22 4.58 -3.13
N THR A 49 -2.99 4.93 -4.39
CA THR A 49 -3.70 4.32 -5.52
C THR A 49 -3.47 2.82 -5.65
N CYS A 50 -2.32 2.31 -5.22
CA CYS A 50 -2.04 0.86 -5.26
C CYS A 50 -2.89 0.03 -4.27
N HIS A 51 -3.62 0.67 -3.38
CA HIS A 51 -4.55 0.03 -2.45
C HIS A 51 -6.02 0.34 -2.79
N LEU A 52 -6.28 1.10 -3.86
CA LEU A 52 -7.63 1.62 -4.21
C LEU A 52 -8.66 0.51 -4.42
N THR A 53 -8.26 -0.61 -5.00
CA THR A 53 -9.16 -1.73 -5.29
C THR A 53 -9.79 -2.33 -4.03
N CYS A 54 -9.12 -2.27 -2.87
CA CYS A 54 -9.66 -2.77 -1.60
C CYS A 54 -10.88 -1.96 -1.12
N PRO A 55 -10.81 -0.62 -0.93
CA PRO A 55 -11.98 0.20 -0.64
C PRO A 55 -13.09 0.09 -1.69
N VAL A 56 -12.73 0.00 -2.98
CA VAL A 56 -13.71 -0.16 -4.06
C VAL A 56 -14.46 -1.49 -3.91
N THR A 57 -13.76 -2.59 -3.64
CA THR A 57 -14.37 -3.91 -3.39
C THR A 57 -15.36 -3.85 -2.21
N ASP A 58 -14.93 -3.29 -1.08
CA ASP A 58 -15.77 -3.19 0.11
C ASP A 58 -17.00 -2.32 -0.14
N PHE A 59 -16.82 -1.14 -0.76
CA PHE A 59 -17.90 -0.23 -1.04
C PHE A 59 -18.95 -0.83 -1.96
N ILE A 60 -18.54 -1.40 -3.10
CA ILE A 60 -19.46 -1.99 -4.08
C ILE A 60 -20.18 -3.20 -3.48
N ASN A 61 -19.50 -4.07 -2.72
CA ASN A 61 -20.15 -5.19 -2.04
C ASN A 61 -21.25 -4.69 -1.08
N LYS A 62 -20.97 -3.66 -0.25
CA LYS A 62 -21.98 -3.05 0.63
C LYS A 62 -23.19 -2.50 -0.14
N GLN A 63 -22.96 -1.90 -1.30
CA GLN A 63 -24.06 -1.37 -2.13
C GLN A 63 -24.90 -2.49 -2.77
N LEU A 64 -24.27 -3.58 -3.20
CA LEU A 64 -24.95 -4.67 -3.89
C LEU A 64 -25.69 -5.63 -2.94
N THR A 65 -25.10 -5.91 -1.76
CA THR A 65 -25.60 -6.97 -0.86
C THR A 65 -26.00 -6.46 0.53
N GLY A 66 -25.86 -5.16 0.80
CA GLY A 66 -26.08 -4.56 2.11
C GLY A 66 -24.96 -4.78 3.13
N ALA A 67 -23.98 -5.64 2.82
CA ALA A 67 -22.86 -5.96 3.70
C ALA A 67 -21.59 -6.28 2.91
N SER A 68 -20.44 -6.24 3.58
CA SER A 68 -19.17 -6.77 3.05
C SER A 68 -18.57 -7.70 4.08
N GLU A 69 -17.99 -8.81 3.62
CA GLU A 69 -17.19 -9.69 4.47
C GLU A 69 -15.79 -9.14 4.75
N PHE A 70 -15.38 -8.06 4.04
CA PHE A 70 -14.09 -7.41 4.16
C PHE A 70 -14.20 -6.12 4.96
N GLU A 71 -13.19 -5.85 5.79
CA GLU A 71 -13.04 -4.60 6.53
C GLU A 71 -11.72 -3.93 6.14
N PRO A 72 -11.73 -2.92 5.25
CA PRO A 72 -10.55 -2.11 4.99
C PRO A 72 -10.11 -1.35 6.24
N VAL A 73 -8.89 -1.63 6.72
CA VAL A 73 -8.30 -0.98 7.90
C VAL A 73 -7.22 -0.01 7.44
N ARG A 74 -7.46 1.30 7.68
CA ARG A 74 -6.58 2.36 7.22
C ARG A 74 -5.40 2.59 8.16
N PHE A 75 -4.19 2.72 7.59
CA PHE A 75 -2.96 3.13 8.26
C PHE A 75 -2.40 4.40 7.63
N GLN A 76 -1.56 5.13 8.38
CA GLN A 76 -0.91 6.35 7.88
C GLN A 76 0.47 6.06 7.28
N GLY A 77 1.16 5.01 7.74
CA GLY A 77 2.52 4.68 7.33
C GLY A 77 2.78 3.19 7.26
N TRP A 78 3.93 2.86 6.71
CA TRP A 78 4.39 1.48 6.51
C TRP A 78 4.78 0.76 7.81
N PRO A 79 5.38 1.44 8.83
CA PRO A 79 5.77 0.78 10.07
C PRO A 79 4.58 0.17 10.81
N GLU A 80 3.52 0.94 11.05
CA GLU A 80 2.34 0.50 11.80
C GLU A 80 1.58 -0.60 11.04
N LEU A 81 1.43 -0.45 9.72
CA LEU A 81 0.78 -1.46 8.87
C LEU A 81 1.56 -2.77 8.92
N LYS A 82 2.89 -2.72 8.82
CA LYS A 82 3.77 -3.89 8.88
C LYS A 82 3.61 -4.61 10.23
N GLU A 83 3.66 -3.89 11.35
CA GLU A 83 3.53 -4.48 12.69
C GLU A 83 2.14 -5.10 12.90
N ALA A 84 1.07 -4.44 12.44
CA ALA A 84 -0.29 -4.99 12.49
C ALA A 84 -0.42 -6.29 11.67
N PHE A 85 0.30 -6.39 10.55
CA PHE A 85 0.31 -7.60 9.72
C PHE A 85 1.14 -8.73 10.36
N ILE A 86 2.33 -8.43 10.86
CA ILE A 86 3.20 -9.43 11.51
C ILE A 86 2.55 -9.98 12.78
N SER A 87 1.90 -9.12 13.59
CA SER A 87 1.24 -9.53 14.83
C SER A 87 -0.01 -10.40 14.61
N GLY A 88 -0.52 -10.51 13.38
CA GLY A 88 -1.75 -11.23 13.07
C GLY A 88 -3.04 -10.43 13.27
N TYR A 89 -2.95 -9.14 13.64
CA TYR A 89 -4.12 -8.25 13.68
C TYR A 89 -4.77 -8.11 12.28
N LEU A 90 -3.94 -8.09 11.23
CA LEU A 90 -4.35 -8.12 9.84
C LEU A 90 -4.09 -9.50 9.24
N PRO A 91 -5.10 -10.26 8.82
CA PRO A 91 -4.92 -11.50 8.05
C PRO A 91 -4.42 -11.24 6.62
N ALA A 92 -4.73 -10.06 6.06
CA ALA A 92 -4.27 -9.61 4.74
C ALA A 92 -3.93 -8.12 4.73
N THR A 93 -3.05 -7.72 3.84
CA THR A 93 -2.71 -6.30 3.63
C THR A 93 -2.15 -6.05 2.24
N PHE A 94 -2.36 -4.83 1.74
CA PHE A 94 -1.54 -4.33 0.66
C PHE A 94 -0.20 -3.85 1.22
N ILE A 95 0.91 -4.25 0.61
CA ILE A 95 2.25 -3.96 1.09
C ILE A 95 3.22 -3.82 -0.09
N LEU A 96 4.34 -3.14 0.13
CA LEU A 96 5.43 -3.00 -0.86
C LEU A 96 6.01 -4.37 -1.21
N ALA A 97 6.19 -4.67 -2.50
CA ALA A 97 6.65 -5.99 -2.93
C ALA A 97 8.00 -6.41 -2.31
N PRO A 98 9.08 -5.58 -2.31
CA PRO A 98 10.34 -5.97 -1.67
C PRO A 98 10.21 -6.12 -0.16
N LEU A 99 9.29 -5.39 0.50
CA LEU A 99 9.03 -5.55 1.93
C LEU A 99 8.37 -6.91 2.22
N ALA A 100 7.39 -7.32 1.41
CA ALA A 100 6.77 -8.65 1.54
C ALA A 100 7.80 -9.77 1.34
N MET A 101 8.64 -9.66 0.29
CA MET A 101 9.73 -10.62 0.04
C MET A 101 10.71 -10.69 1.21
N ARG A 102 11.09 -9.53 1.77
CA ARG A 102 11.98 -9.45 2.94
C ARG A 102 11.34 -10.06 4.18
N LEU A 103 10.07 -9.81 4.45
CA LEU A 103 9.35 -10.43 5.56
C LEU A 103 9.36 -11.96 5.43
N ARG A 104 9.15 -12.48 4.21
CA ARG A 104 9.22 -13.92 3.98
C ARG A 104 10.63 -14.47 4.21
N GLU A 105 11.67 -13.77 3.76
CA GLU A 105 13.07 -14.14 3.99
C GLU A 105 13.43 -14.14 5.48
N ASP A 106 12.85 -13.23 6.26
CA ASP A 106 13.01 -13.14 7.72
C ASP A 106 12.13 -14.17 8.47
N GLY A 107 11.43 -15.07 7.75
CA GLY A 107 10.67 -16.19 8.34
C GLY A 107 9.22 -15.85 8.69
N VAL A 108 8.70 -14.68 8.31
CA VAL A 108 7.30 -14.34 8.53
C VAL A 108 6.41 -15.19 7.58
N PRO A 109 5.42 -15.95 8.11
CA PRO A 109 4.62 -16.89 7.33
C PRO A 109 3.54 -16.15 6.51
N ILE A 110 3.94 -15.60 5.37
CA ILE A 110 3.08 -14.86 4.44
C ILE A 110 3.25 -15.31 3.01
N LYS A 111 2.24 -15.07 2.18
CA LYS A 111 2.26 -15.24 0.73
C LYS A 111 1.72 -14.01 0.03
N ILE A 112 2.35 -13.62 -1.07
CA ILE A 112 1.80 -12.67 -2.03
C ILE A 112 0.81 -13.44 -2.90
N VAL A 113 -0.44 -12.96 -3.01
CA VAL A 113 -1.50 -13.66 -3.74
C VAL A 113 -2.00 -12.88 -4.97
N TYR A 114 -1.79 -11.55 -5.01
CA TYR A 114 -2.21 -10.69 -6.11
C TYR A 114 -1.43 -9.37 -6.14
N LEU A 115 -1.58 -8.57 -7.22
CA LEU A 115 -1.00 -7.22 -7.29
C LEU A 115 -2.02 -6.14 -6.88
N GLY A 116 -1.54 -4.99 -6.41
CA GLY A 116 -2.38 -3.83 -6.11
C GLY A 116 -2.75 -3.04 -7.36
N HIS A 117 -1.75 -2.61 -8.11
CA HIS A 117 -1.86 -2.00 -9.44
C HIS A 117 -0.51 -2.03 -10.14
N ARG A 118 -0.50 -1.64 -11.41
CA ARG A 118 0.72 -1.38 -12.16
C ARG A 118 0.92 0.11 -12.39
N ASP A 119 2.15 0.55 -12.51
CA ASP A 119 2.56 1.95 -12.68
C ASP A 119 2.15 2.82 -11.46
N GLY A 120 1.55 4.00 -11.64
CA GLY A 120 0.98 4.82 -10.55
C GLY A 120 1.99 5.34 -9.53
N THR A 121 3.23 5.51 -9.94
CA THR A 121 4.31 6.12 -9.17
C THR A 121 5.01 7.17 -10.03
N ALA A 122 5.49 8.23 -9.43
CA ALA A 122 6.28 9.26 -10.10
C ALA A 122 7.44 9.71 -9.21
N MET A 123 8.46 10.28 -9.82
CA MET A 123 9.41 11.15 -9.13
C MET A 123 9.04 12.60 -9.41
N VAL A 124 8.91 13.36 -8.34
CA VAL A 124 8.58 14.79 -8.40
C VAL A 124 9.69 15.60 -7.74
N VAL A 125 10.03 16.71 -8.38
CA VAL A 125 10.99 17.70 -7.89
C VAL A 125 10.29 19.05 -7.69
N ASN A 126 10.83 19.91 -6.83
CA ASN A 126 10.33 21.26 -6.75
C ASN A 126 10.53 21.97 -8.10
N ARG A 127 9.52 22.69 -8.59
CA ARG A 127 9.54 23.35 -9.90
C ARG A 127 10.72 24.29 -10.07
N GLU A 128 11.18 24.92 -8.98
CA GLU A 128 12.29 25.88 -8.96
C GLU A 128 13.65 25.23 -8.66
N SER A 129 13.72 23.89 -8.56
CA SER A 129 14.94 23.19 -8.10
C SER A 129 16.10 23.18 -9.12
N GLY A 130 15.84 23.50 -10.39
CA GLY A 130 16.82 23.34 -11.48
C GLY A 130 17.12 21.88 -11.86
N ILE A 131 16.41 20.89 -11.29
CA ILE A 131 16.58 19.47 -11.59
C ILE A 131 15.68 19.11 -12.77
N TYR A 132 16.25 18.80 -13.93
CA TYR A 132 15.52 18.48 -15.17
C TYR A 132 15.73 17.04 -15.65
N ARG A 133 16.77 16.37 -15.16
CA ARG A 133 17.14 15.00 -15.51
C ARG A 133 17.72 14.28 -14.30
N ILE A 134 17.86 12.96 -14.40
CA ILE A 134 18.33 12.11 -13.29
C ILE A 134 19.74 12.49 -12.85
N GLU A 135 20.60 12.91 -13.77
CA GLU A 135 21.98 13.32 -13.48
C GLU A 135 22.06 14.54 -12.59
N ASP A 136 21.04 15.41 -12.58
CA ASP A 136 20.94 16.58 -11.73
C ASP A 136 20.62 16.26 -10.26
N LEU A 137 20.29 14.98 -9.97
CA LEU A 137 20.10 14.48 -8.59
C LEU A 137 21.41 14.30 -7.82
N ARG A 138 22.55 14.49 -8.45
CA ARG A 138 23.88 14.46 -7.79
C ARG A 138 23.96 15.51 -6.70
N GLY A 139 24.36 15.12 -5.48
CA GLY A 139 24.41 15.98 -4.30
C GLY A 139 23.04 16.27 -3.67
N LYS A 140 21.96 15.62 -4.13
CA LYS A 140 20.58 15.89 -3.73
C LYS A 140 20.03 14.89 -2.73
N THR A 141 18.97 15.30 -2.02
CA THR A 141 18.22 14.46 -1.10
C THR A 141 16.91 13.99 -1.74
N ILE A 142 16.70 12.67 -1.79
CA ILE A 142 15.52 12.03 -2.35
C ILE A 142 14.76 11.33 -1.23
N ALA A 143 13.47 11.66 -1.04
CA ALA A 143 12.61 10.93 -0.13
C ALA A 143 11.92 9.75 -0.86
N VAL A 144 11.96 8.58 -0.22
CA VAL A 144 11.30 7.34 -0.64
C VAL A 144 10.35 6.86 0.46
N PRO A 145 9.28 6.09 0.14
CA PRO A 145 8.27 5.73 1.14
C PRO A 145 8.77 4.76 2.22
N ASN A 146 9.76 3.95 1.88
CA ASN A 146 10.38 2.98 2.78
C ASN A 146 11.69 2.45 2.17
N ARG A 147 12.65 2.03 3.01
CA ARG A 147 13.92 1.43 2.55
C ARG A 147 13.73 0.12 1.78
N PHE A 148 12.61 -0.56 1.96
CA PHE A 148 12.24 -1.80 1.29
C PHE A 148 11.16 -1.55 0.21
N SER A 149 11.24 -0.44 -0.52
CA SER A 149 10.25 -0.09 -1.54
C SER A 149 10.77 -0.28 -2.96
N ASN A 150 9.88 -0.62 -3.87
CA ASN A 150 10.18 -0.62 -5.31
C ASN A 150 10.56 0.78 -5.80
N GLN A 151 10.07 1.85 -5.18
CA GLN A 151 10.45 3.22 -5.47
C GLN A 151 11.93 3.46 -5.18
N LYS A 152 12.45 2.94 -4.06
CA LYS A 152 13.89 2.99 -3.80
C LYS A 152 14.68 2.20 -4.84
N LEU A 153 14.24 0.98 -5.18
CA LEU A 153 14.89 0.17 -6.22
C LEU A 153 14.93 0.91 -7.56
N LEU A 154 13.83 1.57 -7.94
CA LEU A 154 13.77 2.39 -9.14
C LEU A 154 14.77 3.56 -9.11
N VAL A 155 14.88 4.27 -7.97
CA VAL A 155 15.88 5.34 -7.80
C VAL A 155 17.28 4.79 -7.99
N LEU A 156 17.61 3.68 -7.33
CA LEU A 156 18.94 3.04 -7.44
C LEU A 156 19.24 2.62 -8.89
N LYS A 157 18.27 2.00 -9.57
CA LYS A 157 18.37 1.62 -10.99
C LYS A 157 18.60 2.84 -11.86
N ALA A 158 17.77 3.87 -11.73
CA ALA A 158 17.85 5.08 -12.56
C ALA A 158 19.18 5.83 -12.38
N LEU A 159 19.68 5.96 -11.16
CA LEU A 159 20.98 6.56 -10.87
C LEU A 159 22.13 5.75 -11.48
N LYS A 160 22.10 4.41 -11.33
CA LYS A 160 23.12 3.49 -11.86
C LYS A 160 23.17 3.59 -13.40
N GLU A 161 22.02 3.57 -14.08
CA GLU A 161 21.91 3.65 -15.54
C GLU A 161 22.42 4.99 -16.11
N ARG A 162 22.36 6.06 -15.33
CA ARG A 162 22.81 7.40 -15.69
C ARG A 162 24.19 7.74 -15.15
N GLY A 163 24.91 6.77 -14.58
CA GLY A 163 26.26 6.97 -14.08
C GLY A 163 26.36 7.94 -12.91
N VAL A 164 25.31 8.05 -12.09
CA VAL A 164 25.33 8.83 -10.86
C VAL A 164 25.72 7.91 -9.69
N PRO A 165 26.88 8.15 -9.05
CA PRO A 165 27.30 7.36 -7.90
C PRO A 165 26.31 7.47 -6.74
N LEU A 166 26.00 6.33 -6.11
CA LEU A 166 24.98 6.27 -5.05
C LEU A 166 25.38 7.02 -3.78
N ASP A 167 26.68 7.10 -3.50
CA ASP A 167 27.28 7.85 -2.38
C ASP A 167 27.18 9.38 -2.57
N GLN A 168 26.85 9.83 -3.77
CA GLN A 168 26.61 11.24 -4.08
C GLN A 168 25.12 11.63 -3.99
N VAL A 169 24.24 10.73 -3.55
CA VAL A 169 22.81 11.01 -3.40
C VAL A 169 22.36 10.55 -2.01
N ARG A 170 21.67 11.43 -1.29
CA ARG A 170 21.09 11.10 0.01
C ARG A 170 19.67 10.57 -0.16
N ILE A 171 19.44 9.31 0.18
CA ILE A 171 18.10 8.72 0.18
C ILE A 171 17.57 8.67 1.62
N VAL A 172 16.38 9.25 1.86
CA VAL A 172 15.73 9.28 3.17
C VAL A 172 14.34 8.62 3.11
N GLU A 173 13.92 8.01 4.21
CA GLU A 173 12.58 7.44 4.33
C GLU A 173 11.60 8.52 4.82
N MET A 174 10.41 8.55 4.23
CA MET A 174 9.36 9.50 4.60
C MET A 174 7.99 8.90 4.31
N ALA A 175 7.03 9.10 5.23
CA ALA A 175 5.65 8.67 4.98
C ALA A 175 5.07 9.42 3.76
N PRO A 176 4.36 8.74 2.85
CA PRO A 176 3.83 9.36 1.64
C PRO A 176 3.01 10.62 1.86
N PRO A 177 2.16 10.74 2.91
CA PRO A 177 1.40 11.96 3.19
C PRO A 177 2.27 13.18 3.52
N ASP A 178 3.49 12.98 4.03
CA ASP A 178 4.39 14.08 4.43
C ASP A 178 5.23 14.61 3.25
N MET A 179 5.36 13.84 2.19
CA MET A 179 6.21 14.17 1.04
C MET A 179 5.83 15.47 0.32
N PRO A 180 4.53 15.79 0.10
CA PRO A 180 4.14 17.05 -0.54
C PRO A 180 4.60 18.27 0.26
N ALA A 181 4.51 18.25 1.58
CA ALA A 181 4.98 19.34 2.43
C ALA A 181 6.52 19.47 2.42
N ALA A 182 7.22 18.32 2.41
CA ALA A 182 8.68 18.30 2.40
C ALA A 182 9.27 18.86 1.10
N ILE A 183 8.67 18.57 -0.07
CA ILE A 183 9.13 19.13 -1.34
C ILE A 183 8.73 20.60 -1.48
N PHE A 184 7.58 21.02 -0.95
CA PHE A 184 7.13 22.41 -0.92
C PHE A 184 8.10 23.27 -0.10
N SER A 185 8.45 22.83 1.11
CA SER A 185 9.39 23.53 2.01
C SER A 185 10.86 23.40 1.59
N LYS A 186 11.16 22.67 0.52
CA LYS A 186 12.53 22.36 0.05
C LYS A 186 13.37 21.61 1.10
N ALA A 187 12.74 20.89 2.04
CA ALA A 187 13.43 20.02 3.00
C ALA A 187 14.07 18.79 2.31
N VAL A 188 13.55 18.42 1.15
CA VAL A 188 14.13 17.44 0.22
C VAL A 188 14.09 18.00 -1.20
N ASP A 189 14.97 17.50 -2.08
CA ASP A 189 15.09 17.97 -3.46
C ASP A 189 14.18 17.19 -4.42
N ALA A 190 13.90 15.92 -4.10
CA ALA A 190 13.01 15.07 -4.86
C ALA A 190 12.21 14.14 -3.94
N ILE A 191 11.02 13.76 -4.37
CA ILE A 191 10.15 12.78 -3.71
C ILE A 191 9.72 11.72 -4.71
N THR A 192 9.58 10.48 -4.28
CA THR A 192 9.01 9.41 -5.09
C THR A 192 8.19 8.47 -4.24
N SER A 193 6.94 8.28 -4.62
CA SER A 193 6.00 7.37 -3.96
C SER A 193 4.84 7.04 -4.90
N GLY A 194 3.91 6.19 -4.43
CA GLY A 194 2.64 5.96 -5.08
C GLY A 194 1.74 7.21 -5.04
N GLU A 195 0.90 7.33 -6.07
CA GLU A 195 -0.15 8.35 -6.09
C GLU A 195 -1.17 8.13 -4.94
N PRO A 196 -1.87 9.17 -4.47
CA PRO A 196 -2.02 10.48 -5.09
C PRO A 196 -1.03 11.56 -4.62
N PHE A 197 -0.15 11.28 -3.68
CA PHE A 197 0.70 12.29 -3.06
C PHE A 197 1.70 12.94 -4.02
N MET A 198 2.17 12.20 -5.02
CA MET A 198 3.05 12.78 -6.06
C MET A 198 2.28 13.79 -6.91
N GLY A 199 1.04 13.46 -7.27
CA GLY A 199 0.16 14.35 -8.02
C GLY A 199 -0.27 15.59 -7.24
N GLN A 200 -0.20 15.61 -5.89
CA GLN A 200 -0.51 16.80 -5.10
C GLN A 200 0.40 17.97 -5.46
N ALA A 201 1.71 17.74 -5.48
CA ALA A 201 2.68 18.77 -5.80
C ALA A 201 2.53 19.30 -7.24
N GLU A 202 2.16 18.40 -8.17
CA GLU A 202 1.87 18.74 -9.57
C GLU A 202 0.57 19.57 -9.68
N LEU A 203 -0.50 19.12 -9.03
CA LEU A 203 -1.83 19.77 -9.05
C LEU A 203 -1.79 21.16 -8.44
N ASP A 204 -1.02 21.35 -7.36
CA ASP A 204 -0.85 22.63 -6.67
C ASP A 204 0.21 23.53 -7.32
N GLY A 205 0.91 23.04 -8.37
CA GLY A 205 1.79 23.82 -9.22
C GLY A 205 3.20 24.09 -8.70
N TYR A 206 3.56 23.63 -7.50
CA TYR A 206 4.92 23.79 -6.96
C TYR A 206 5.85 22.63 -7.28
N GLY A 207 5.29 21.48 -7.68
CA GLY A 207 6.03 20.31 -8.15
C GLY A 207 6.06 20.17 -9.65
N ARG A 208 7.07 19.46 -10.14
CA ARG A 208 7.21 19.03 -11.52
C ARG A 208 7.60 17.57 -11.54
N VAL A 209 6.87 16.78 -12.32
CA VAL A 209 7.22 15.37 -12.56
C VAL A 209 8.56 15.33 -13.30
N LEU A 210 9.54 14.65 -12.73
CA LEU A 210 10.82 14.37 -13.39
C LEU A 210 10.67 13.18 -14.35
N TYR A 211 10.00 12.11 -13.87
CA TYR A 211 9.56 10.97 -14.67
C TYR A 211 8.36 10.27 -14.03
N GLN A 212 7.57 9.59 -14.83
CA GLN A 212 6.64 8.58 -14.36
C GLN A 212 7.28 7.19 -14.44
N THR A 213 6.95 6.28 -13.53
CA THR A 213 7.57 4.95 -13.50
C THR A 213 7.38 4.17 -14.77
N LYS A 214 6.22 4.30 -15.42
CA LYS A 214 5.92 3.66 -16.72
C LYS A 214 6.94 4.01 -17.84
N ASP A 215 7.59 5.17 -17.73
CA ASP A 215 8.53 5.66 -18.73
C ASP A 215 9.96 5.11 -18.52
N VAL A 216 10.29 4.67 -17.30
CA VAL A 216 11.62 4.18 -16.92
C VAL A 216 11.63 2.71 -16.48
N TRP A 217 10.50 2.19 -16.07
CA TRP A 217 10.29 0.79 -15.72
C TRP A 217 8.84 0.39 -16.08
N PRO A 218 8.58 0.02 -17.34
CA PRO A 218 7.24 -0.36 -17.80
C PRO A 218 6.65 -1.51 -16.98
N GLU A 219 5.32 -1.50 -16.78
CA GLU A 219 4.59 -2.49 -15.99
C GLU A 219 5.04 -2.55 -14.51
N PHE A 220 5.54 -1.44 -13.99
CA PHE A 220 6.05 -1.31 -12.63
C PHE A 220 5.06 -1.85 -11.58
N ILE A 221 5.53 -2.72 -10.69
CA ILE A 221 4.77 -3.22 -9.55
C ILE A 221 5.06 -2.31 -8.35
N SER A 222 4.05 -1.63 -7.81
CA SER A 222 4.21 -0.81 -6.60
C SER A 222 3.96 -1.64 -5.35
N CYS A 223 2.73 -2.13 -5.18
CA CYS A 223 2.31 -2.90 -4.03
C CYS A 223 1.68 -4.23 -4.44
N VAL A 224 1.68 -5.16 -3.51
CA VAL A 224 1.12 -6.50 -3.64
C VAL A 224 0.11 -6.75 -2.53
N LEU A 225 -0.88 -7.60 -2.77
CA LEU A 225 -1.74 -8.16 -1.73
C LEU A 225 -1.00 -9.33 -1.10
N ALA A 226 -0.62 -9.16 0.16
CA ALA A 226 -0.01 -10.23 0.97
C ALA A 226 -1.03 -10.76 1.97
N VAL A 227 -1.02 -12.06 2.18
CA VAL A 227 -1.92 -12.78 3.09
C VAL A 227 -1.07 -13.68 3.99
N ARG A 228 -1.44 -13.79 5.26
CA ARG A 228 -0.81 -14.69 6.21
C ARG A 228 -1.11 -16.15 5.86
N GLU A 229 -0.16 -17.05 6.04
CA GLU A 229 -0.34 -18.48 5.73
C GLU A 229 -1.40 -19.13 6.64
N ASP A 230 -1.56 -18.68 7.90
CA ASP A 230 -2.65 -19.13 8.77
C ASP A 230 -4.03 -18.70 8.22
N ALA A 231 -4.16 -17.46 7.73
CA ALA A 231 -5.38 -17.01 7.10
C ALA A 231 -5.69 -17.76 5.79
N ILE A 232 -4.66 -18.10 5.00
CA ILE A 232 -4.83 -18.96 3.81
C ILE A 232 -5.33 -20.34 4.20
N ARG A 233 -4.78 -20.96 5.24
CA ARG A 233 -5.16 -22.29 5.70
C ARG A 233 -6.59 -22.31 6.25
N ASP A 234 -6.94 -21.32 7.08
CA ASP A 234 -8.17 -21.36 7.86
C ASP A 234 -9.35 -20.68 7.15
N HIS A 235 -9.08 -19.80 6.17
CA HIS A 235 -10.06 -18.97 5.46
C HIS A 235 -9.83 -18.90 3.94
N ARG A 236 -9.42 -20.02 3.34
CA ARG A 236 -9.02 -20.05 1.91
C ARG A 236 -10.07 -19.48 0.96
N GLU A 237 -11.34 -19.82 1.16
CA GLU A 237 -12.43 -19.31 0.32
C GLU A 237 -12.63 -17.80 0.46
N THR A 238 -12.48 -17.25 1.68
CA THR A 238 -12.55 -15.81 1.92
C THR A 238 -11.39 -15.09 1.22
N VAL A 239 -10.17 -15.66 1.26
CA VAL A 239 -9.02 -15.13 0.52
C VAL A 239 -9.28 -15.15 -0.99
N GLN A 240 -9.88 -16.25 -1.52
CA GLN A 240 -10.24 -16.29 -2.94
C GLN A 240 -11.26 -15.21 -3.31
N ARG A 241 -12.34 -15.06 -2.51
CA ARG A 241 -13.33 -13.99 -2.74
C ARG A 241 -12.72 -12.59 -2.64
N LEU A 242 -11.73 -12.39 -1.76
CA LEU A 242 -10.98 -11.11 -1.69
C LEU A 242 -10.23 -10.86 -3.01
N VAL A 243 -9.46 -11.83 -3.49
CA VAL A 243 -8.71 -11.70 -4.76
C VAL A 243 -9.67 -11.46 -5.93
N ASP A 244 -10.77 -12.23 -6.00
CA ASP A 244 -11.80 -12.04 -7.03
C ASP A 244 -12.43 -10.65 -6.98
N GLY A 245 -12.71 -10.14 -5.77
CA GLY A 245 -13.22 -8.79 -5.56
C GLY A 245 -12.24 -7.71 -6.02
N ILE A 246 -10.95 -7.84 -5.67
CA ILE A 246 -9.88 -6.96 -6.13
C ILE A 246 -9.78 -6.97 -7.67
N ALA A 247 -9.83 -8.17 -8.28
CA ALA A 247 -9.79 -8.31 -9.74
C ALA A 247 -11.02 -7.68 -10.42
N LYS A 248 -12.22 -7.87 -9.86
CA LYS A 248 -13.47 -7.24 -10.35
C LYS A 248 -13.40 -5.72 -10.25
N SER A 249 -12.90 -5.20 -9.11
CA SER A 249 -12.71 -3.77 -8.90
C SER A 249 -11.70 -3.18 -9.88
N GLY A 250 -10.60 -3.87 -10.12
CA GLY A 250 -9.60 -3.44 -11.10
C GLY A 250 -10.17 -3.33 -12.50
N LYS A 251 -10.91 -4.35 -12.96
CA LYS A 251 -11.56 -4.32 -14.28
C LYS A 251 -12.64 -3.23 -14.37
N TRP A 252 -13.40 -3.01 -13.32
CA TRP A 252 -14.40 -1.94 -13.25
C TRP A 252 -13.73 -0.55 -13.32
N LEU A 253 -12.65 -0.32 -12.59
CA LEU A 253 -11.90 0.93 -12.63
C LEU A 253 -11.31 1.24 -14.01
N ASP A 254 -10.84 0.23 -14.73
CA ASP A 254 -10.21 0.40 -16.05
C ASP A 254 -11.21 0.34 -17.21
N GLU A 255 -12.48 -0.01 -16.95
CA GLU A 255 -13.51 -0.12 -17.99
C GLU A 255 -13.88 1.26 -18.56
N THR A 256 -14.04 2.27 -17.70
CA THR A 256 -14.37 3.65 -18.12
C THR A 256 -13.72 4.70 -17.22
N MET A 257 -13.49 5.90 -17.77
CA MET A 257 -13.03 7.05 -16.97
C MET A 257 -14.08 7.47 -15.94
N ASP A 258 -15.37 7.31 -16.23
CA ASP A 258 -16.45 7.61 -15.30
C ASP A 258 -16.37 6.74 -14.05
N HIS A 259 -16.07 5.45 -14.16
CA HIS A 259 -15.85 4.57 -13.00
C HIS A 259 -14.68 5.03 -12.12
N ARG A 260 -13.59 5.48 -12.73
CA ARG A 260 -12.46 6.07 -11.97
C ARG A 260 -12.88 7.35 -11.23
N MET A 261 -13.69 8.19 -11.85
CA MET A 261 -14.19 9.43 -11.21
C MET A 261 -15.17 9.12 -10.08
N GLU A 262 -16.05 8.15 -10.27
CA GLU A 262 -16.95 7.67 -9.21
C GLU A 262 -16.18 7.07 -8.04
N ALA A 263 -15.16 6.23 -8.31
CA ALA A 263 -14.27 5.71 -7.28
C ALA A 263 -13.55 6.83 -6.52
N ALA A 264 -13.04 7.84 -7.25
CA ALA A 264 -12.39 8.98 -6.63
C ALA A 264 -13.30 9.69 -5.61
N ASP A 265 -14.60 9.82 -5.91
CA ASP A 265 -15.56 10.47 -5.03
C ASP A 265 -15.81 9.67 -3.75
N PHE A 266 -16.30 8.44 -3.89
CA PHE A 266 -16.68 7.67 -2.69
C PHE A 266 -15.45 7.20 -1.89
N VAL A 267 -14.32 6.85 -2.52
CA VAL A 267 -13.12 6.46 -1.78
C VAL A 267 -12.52 7.65 -1.03
N SER A 268 -12.46 8.82 -1.66
CA SER A 268 -11.98 10.02 -0.96
C SER A 268 -12.83 10.35 0.26
N GLN A 269 -14.14 10.22 0.16
CA GLN A 269 -15.07 10.56 1.22
C GLN A 269 -15.07 9.51 2.35
N TYR A 270 -15.19 8.23 2.02
CA TYR A 270 -15.49 7.19 3.01
C TYR A 270 -14.28 6.42 3.52
N TYR A 271 -13.15 6.45 2.79
CA TYR A 271 -11.98 5.63 3.13
C TYR A 271 -10.68 6.44 3.27
N TYR A 272 -10.41 7.38 2.35
CA TYR A 272 -9.13 8.09 2.35
C TYR A 272 -9.15 9.36 3.20
N ASN A 273 -10.32 9.94 3.44
CA ASN A 273 -10.47 11.25 4.07
C ASN A 273 -9.58 12.30 3.38
N GLN A 274 -9.70 12.39 2.07
CA GLN A 274 -8.92 13.28 1.20
C GLN A 274 -9.83 14.10 0.31
N ASN A 275 -9.30 15.19 -0.28
CA ASN A 275 -10.03 15.95 -1.27
C ASN A 275 -10.19 15.11 -2.56
N PRO A 276 -11.41 14.85 -3.04
CA PRO A 276 -11.65 14.06 -4.26
C PRO A 276 -11.01 14.66 -5.50
N ARG A 277 -10.77 16.00 -5.54
CA ARG A 277 -10.07 16.66 -6.65
C ARG A 277 -8.68 16.04 -6.91
N LEU A 278 -7.96 15.69 -5.85
CA LEU A 278 -6.63 15.09 -5.98
C LEU A 278 -6.70 13.69 -6.58
N LEU A 279 -7.59 12.84 -6.05
CA LEU A 279 -7.72 11.47 -6.55
C LEU A 279 -8.26 11.44 -7.98
N ARG A 280 -9.23 12.33 -8.30
CA ARG A 280 -9.71 12.54 -9.67
C ARG A 280 -8.58 12.93 -10.63
N PHE A 281 -7.69 13.85 -10.20
CA PHE A 281 -6.56 14.29 -11.01
C PHE A 281 -5.63 13.13 -11.36
N VAL A 282 -5.16 12.38 -10.37
CA VAL A 282 -4.19 11.30 -10.60
C VAL A 282 -4.76 10.08 -11.31
N LEU A 283 -6.07 9.86 -11.22
CA LEU A 283 -6.74 8.77 -11.93
C LEU A 283 -7.08 9.11 -13.40
N SER A 284 -6.96 10.40 -13.80
CA SER A 284 -7.33 10.85 -15.14
C SER A 284 -6.23 11.53 -15.93
N LYS A 285 -5.15 12.01 -15.28
CA LYS A 285 -4.12 12.83 -15.94
C LYS A 285 -2.70 12.39 -15.61
N PRO A 286 -2.01 11.76 -16.55
CA PRO A 286 -2.54 11.20 -17.82
C PRO A 286 -3.47 10.00 -17.55
N PRO A 287 -4.33 9.61 -18.50
CA PRO A 287 -5.29 8.51 -18.32
C PRO A 287 -4.63 7.15 -18.00
N ASP A 288 -3.41 6.94 -18.44
CA ASP A 288 -2.60 5.75 -18.29
C ASP A 288 -1.59 5.84 -17.12
N ARG A 289 -1.75 6.81 -16.21
CA ARG A 289 -0.88 6.99 -15.03
C ARG A 289 -0.89 5.76 -14.13
N VAL A 290 -2.05 5.12 -13.98
CA VAL A 290 -2.28 3.94 -13.15
C VAL A 290 -3.06 2.90 -13.96
N LYS A 291 -2.70 1.61 -13.81
CA LYS A 291 -3.42 0.48 -14.42
C LYS A 291 -3.88 -0.49 -13.35
N TYR A 292 -5.15 -0.86 -13.39
CA TYR A 292 -5.78 -1.82 -12.46
C TYR A 292 -6.12 -3.16 -13.12
N THR A 293 -5.67 -3.37 -14.35
CA THR A 293 -5.76 -4.64 -15.08
C THR A 293 -4.40 -5.31 -15.17
N ASN A 294 -4.37 -6.58 -15.60
CA ASN A 294 -3.14 -7.37 -15.71
C ASN A 294 -2.40 -7.55 -14.35
N LEU A 295 -3.17 -7.82 -13.30
CA LEU A 295 -2.68 -7.89 -11.92
C LEU A 295 -2.35 -9.32 -11.45
N ALA A 296 -2.36 -10.31 -12.34
CA ALA A 296 -1.90 -11.66 -12.05
C ALA A 296 -0.40 -11.69 -11.70
N LEU A 297 -0.03 -12.55 -10.76
CA LEU A 297 1.37 -12.77 -10.43
C LEU A 297 2.07 -13.53 -11.56
N ARG A 298 3.16 -12.97 -12.07
CA ARG A 298 4.00 -13.60 -13.09
C ARG A 298 5.44 -13.59 -12.61
N LYS A 299 6.09 -14.73 -12.63
CA LYS A 299 7.48 -14.87 -12.17
C LYS A 299 8.42 -13.84 -12.81
N ASN A 300 8.28 -13.63 -14.12
CA ASN A 300 9.14 -12.69 -14.84
C ASN A 300 9.03 -11.23 -14.34
N ASP A 301 7.86 -10.83 -13.85
CA ASP A 301 7.65 -9.48 -13.31
C ASP A 301 8.45 -9.25 -12.01
N PHE A 302 8.79 -10.32 -11.29
CA PHE A 302 9.54 -10.25 -10.03
C PHE A 302 11.05 -10.44 -10.19
N LEU A 303 11.54 -10.97 -11.32
CA LEU A 303 12.96 -11.25 -11.52
C LEU A 303 13.82 -9.98 -11.38
N GLU A 304 13.39 -8.86 -11.97
CA GLU A 304 14.13 -7.60 -11.89
C GLU A 304 14.06 -7.00 -10.47
N ILE A 305 12.90 -7.13 -9.80
CA ILE A 305 12.74 -6.70 -8.41
C ILE A 305 13.69 -7.50 -7.50
N GLU A 306 13.74 -8.83 -7.67
CA GLU A 306 14.65 -9.70 -6.92
C GLU A 306 16.11 -9.31 -7.14
N ALA A 307 16.52 -9.15 -8.40
CA ALA A 307 17.90 -8.80 -8.74
C ALA A 307 18.31 -7.46 -8.09
N LEU A 308 17.50 -6.42 -8.26
CA LEU A 308 17.76 -5.11 -7.66
C LEU A 308 17.72 -5.14 -6.13
N ALA A 309 16.81 -5.92 -5.53
CA ALA A 309 16.72 -6.06 -4.09
C ALA A 309 17.93 -6.80 -3.50
N LYS A 310 18.49 -7.80 -4.20
CA LYS A 310 19.74 -8.47 -3.84
C LYS A 310 20.95 -7.53 -3.98
N ASP A 311 21.07 -6.85 -5.12
CA ASP A 311 22.15 -5.89 -5.38
C ASP A 311 22.18 -4.75 -4.33
N SER A 312 21.02 -4.33 -3.86
CA SER A 312 20.89 -3.25 -2.85
C SER A 312 20.97 -3.74 -1.40
N GLY A 313 21.15 -5.05 -1.16
CA GLY A 313 21.20 -5.65 0.18
C GLY A 313 19.85 -5.69 0.91
N ILE A 314 18.73 -5.42 0.22
CA ILE A 314 17.37 -5.58 0.76
C ILE A 314 17.09 -7.06 1.01
N LEU A 315 17.40 -7.91 0.04
CA LEU A 315 17.30 -9.37 0.14
C LEU A 315 18.71 -9.99 0.26
N LYS A 316 18.80 -11.08 1.04
CA LYS A 316 19.98 -11.91 1.14
C LYS A 316 20.04 -12.97 0.03
N GLY A 317 18.92 -13.22 -0.65
CA GLY A 317 18.78 -14.17 -1.74
C GLY A 317 18.39 -15.59 -1.34
N ASN A 318 17.85 -15.76 -0.12
CA ASN A 318 17.48 -17.06 0.43
C ASN A 318 16.04 -17.48 0.12
N VAL A 319 15.28 -16.67 -0.66
CA VAL A 319 13.90 -16.95 -1.03
C VAL A 319 13.73 -16.90 -2.55
N THR A 320 12.85 -17.75 -3.07
CA THR A 320 12.46 -17.83 -4.47
C THR A 320 11.04 -17.29 -4.67
N PHE A 321 10.64 -17.07 -5.92
CA PHE A 321 9.28 -16.65 -6.26
C PHE A 321 8.22 -17.56 -5.61
N GLU A 322 8.42 -18.86 -5.63
CA GLU A 322 7.51 -19.87 -5.07
C GLU A 322 7.46 -19.81 -3.52
N ASP A 323 8.53 -19.34 -2.87
CA ASP A 323 8.56 -19.21 -1.41
C ASP A 323 7.66 -18.06 -0.92
N TYR A 324 7.60 -16.95 -1.64
CA TYR A 324 6.85 -15.77 -1.19
C TYR A 324 5.54 -15.54 -1.95
N THR A 325 5.18 -16.37 -2.96
CA THR A 325 3.92 -16.24 -3.69
C THR A 325 3.04 -17.48 -3.55
N ASP A 326 1.72 -17.29 -3.74
CA ASP A 326 0.75 -18.36 -3.99
C ASP A 326 -0.11 -17.95 -5.19
N THR A 327 0.25 -18.47 -6.38
CA THR A 327 -0.43 -18.17 -7.63
C THR A 327 -1.76 -18.91 -7.80
N SER A 328 -2.09 -19.83 -6.90
CA SER A 328 -3.35 -20.62 -6.99
C SER A 328 -4.60 -19.76 -6.75
N PHE A 329 -4.46 -18.55 -6.20
CA PHE A 329 -5.54 -17.59 -6.03
C PHE A 329 -5.78 -16.71 -7.26
N VAL A 330 -4.85 -16.70 -8.22
CA VAL A 330 -4.97 -15.85 -9.42
C VAL A 330 -6.14 -16.37 -10.29
N PRO A 331 -7.20 -15.56 -10.47
CA PRO A 331 -8.31 -16.01 -11.30
C PRO A 331 -7.88 -16.06 -12.77
N PRO A 332 -8.39 -17.01 -13.56
CA PRO A 332 -8.17 -17.01 -15.01
C PRO A 332 -8.62 -15.68 -15.62
N ASP A 333 -7.82 -15.09 -16.50
CA ASP A 333 -8.07 -13.74 -17.06
C ASP A 333 -9.49 -13.54 -17.62
N ASN A 334 -10.07 -14.58 -18.22
CA ASN A 334 -11.40 -14.54 -18.83
C ASN A 334 -12.55 -14.90 -17.86
N SER A 335 -12.26 -15.35 -16.64
CA SER A 335 -13.29 -15.77 -15.68
C SER A 335 -13.89 -14.61 -14.88
N ILE A 336 -13.13 -13.55 -14.69
CA ILE A 336 -13.58 -12.40 -13.92
C ILE A 336 -14.26 -11.37 -14.83
N ARG A 337 -15.49 -10.98 -14.47
CA ARG A 337 -16.21 -9.85 -15.06
C ARG A 337 -16.09 -8.64 -14.12
N PRO A 338 -16.07 -7.39 -14.65
CA PRO A 338 -16.14 -6.20 -13.80
C PRO A 338 -17.43 -6.21 -12.98
N TYR A 339 -17.48 -5.43 -11.92
CA TYR A 339 -18.72 -5.22 -11.20
C TYR A 339 -19.79 -4.60 -12.11
N ALA A 340 -20.99 -5.17 -12.13
CA ALA A 340 -22.16 -4.60 -12.79
C ALA A 340 -22.83 -3.58 -11.86
N TRP A 341 -22.16 -2.44 -11.62
CA TRP A 341 -22.60 -1.41 -10.68
C TRP A 341 -22.25 -0.02 -11.19
N ASN A 342 -23.12 0.95 -10.90
CA ASN A 342 -22.97 2.35 -11.29
C ASN A 342 -23.39 3.27 -10.14
N TYR A 343 -22.47 4.08 -9.64
CA TYR A 343 -22.67 4.96 -8.49
C TYR A 343 -23.74 6.03 -8.72
N ARG A 344 -23.81 6.60 -9.93
CA ARG A 344 -24.76 7.67 -10.26
C ARG A 344 -26.20 7.19 -10.19
N VAL A 345 -26.49 5.98 -10.65
CA VAL A 345 -27.83 5.38 -10.62
C VAL A 345 -28.30 5.13 -9.19
N THR A 346 -27.41 4.76 -8.27
CA THR A 346 -27.77 4.48 -6.87
C THR A 346 -27.95 5.74 -6.03
N LYS A 347 -27.39 6.89 -6.44
CA LYS A 347 -27.50 8.17 -5.72
C LYS A 347 -28.81 8.87 -6.00
N ASP A 348 -29.39 8.67 -7.19
CA ASP A 348 -30.66 9.28 -7.61
C ASP A 348 -31.89 8.48 -7.13
N THR A 349 -31.67 7.29 -6.54
CA THR A 349 -32.73 6.39 -6.02
C THR A 349 -32.87 6.40 -4.49
N LYS A 350 -32.10 7.23 -3.79
CA LYS A 350 -32.20 7.50 -2.34
C LYS A 350 -32.50 8.97 -2.07
#